data_772c7b9dca3d8558ef933a7cd8f1d2ad
#
_entry.id   772c7b9dca3d8558ef933a7cd8f1d2ad
#
_cell.length_a   1.000
_cell.length_b   1.000
_cell.length_c   1.000
_cell.angle_alpha   90.00
_cell.angle_beta   90.00
_cell.angle_gamma   90.00
#
_symmetry.space_group_name_H-M   'P 1'
#
loop_
_entity.id
_entity.type
_entity.pdbx_description
1 polymer ?
#
loop_
_entity_poly.entity_id
_entity_poly.type
_entity_poly.pdbx_seq_one_letter_code
_entity_poly.pdbx_strand_id
1 'polypeptide(L)'
;MPLRLLLSLLGGTFITLALAPFNWVPLVFLAPACLYFAVRDCSPSRAALLGWLFGCALFGTGSSWVFVSIHEHSATPLPIALLLTALFVTVLALLFALQAYIWRRWFYAGLPITGFMGCWLLFEWARSWLFTGFPWLYLGYATLDTPLANWLPIGGIWLGSFAVLLISAGLIQTLQQRQPLWLLLAALPWVSLLLPTQWTTQAPRELSVALVQPNIPQNDKWVPENRSWILQRYMNLTRPHASQQLIVWPETAVPAFFNQTVDTLAPLLDQLDQQGTTLLSGMPTLARDSDRPKGYRVHNSLVLLTGSSGVYHKQRLVPFGEYLPLEDWLRGLVAFFNLPMSSFSLPKAPQSLLKAHGFSLSAAICYEIAYPGLVREMSRNADIMLTVSNDTWFGDSIAPAQHLQIARARALENGRWLIRGTNNGITALINPQGKVTARLPQFETGVLSGRVTATTGLTPYQRLGDWLVLSLMILLLLGSTGRLNRLRRRQTPG
;
A
#
# COMPACT_ATOMS: atom_id res chain seq x y z
N MET A 1 -28.00 -2.64 23.17
CA MET A 1 -27.84 -2.36 21.72
C MET A 1 -26.98 -1.11 21.49
N PRO A 2 -27.25 0.07 22.08
CA PRO A 2 -26.51 1.30 21.78
C PRO A 2 -24.98 1.20 22.04
N LEU A 3 -24.56 0.60 23.16
CA LEU A 3 -23.14 0.42 23.46
C LEU A 3 -22.39 -0.42 22.39
N ARG A 4 -23.02 -1.47 21.86
CA ARG A 4 -22.41 -2.32 20.83
C ARG A 4 -22.25 -1.58 19.50
N LEU A 5 -23.22 -0.73 19.13
CA LEU A 5 -23.14 0.15 17.97
C LEU A 5 -21.98 1.14 18.13
N LEU A 6 -21.91 1.79 19.30
CA LEU A 6 -20.84 2.72 19.63
C LEU A 6 -19.47 2.05 19.57
N LEU A 7 -19.28 0.87 20.14
CA LEU A 7 -18.04 0.11 20.10
C LEU A 7 -17.65 -0.24 18.67
N SER A 8 -18.59 -0.64 17.81
CA SER A 8 -18.30 -0.94 16.40
C SER A 8 -17.80 0.29 15.66
N LEU A 9 -18.50 1.42 15.80
CA LEU A 9 -18.12 2.67 15.12
C LEU A 9 -16.79 3.22 15.64
N LEU A 10 -16.59 3.29 16.95
CA LEU A 10 -15.35 3.74 17.56
C LEU A 10 -14.17 2.84 17.16
N GLY A 11 -14.35 1.52 17.20
CA GLY A 11 -13.29 0.58 16.85
C GLY A 11 -12.81 0.75 15.41
N GLY A 12 -13.72 0.93 14.44
CA GLY A 12 -13.36 1.20 13.06
C GLY A 12 -12.59 2.52 12.91
N THR A 13 -13.09 3.60 13.54
CA THR A 13 -12.44 4.92 13.51
C THR A 13 -11.07 4.91 14.20
N PHE A 14 -10.88 4.13 15.27
CA PHE A 14 -9.61 4.04 16.00
C PHE A 14 -8.47 3.55 15.12
N ILE A 15 -8.73 2.64 14.17
CA ILE A 15 -7.68 2.22 13.22
C ILE A 15 -7.22 3.42 12.39
N THR A 16 -8.13 4.21 11.86
CA THR A 16 -7.77 5.41 11.09
C THR A 16 -6.95 6.38 11.92
N LEU A 17 -7.36 6.67 13.15
CA LEU A 17 -6.64 7.57 14.05
C LEU A 17 -5.28 7.01 14.48
N ALA A 18 -5.10 5.70 14.49
CA ALA A 18 -3.82 5.06 14.80
C ALA A 18 -2.83 5.10 13.63
N LEU A 19 -3.29 5.36 12.41
CA LEU A 19 -2.49 5.43 11.19
C LEU A 19 -2.12 6.88 10.84
N ALA A 20 -1.21 7.04 9.86
CA ALA A 20 -0.85 8.35 9.35
C ALA A 20 -2.08 9.10 8.77
N PRO A 21 -2.14 10.42 8.94
CA PRO A 21 -1.16 11.32 9.57
C PRO A 21 -1.28 11.44 11.10
N PHE A 22 -2.32 10.86 11.72
CA PHE A 22 -2.64 11.08 13.14
C PHE A 22 -1.66 10.37 14.08
N ASN A 23 -1.34 9.08 13.79
CA ASN A 23 -0.39 8.25 14.52
C ASN A 23 -0.71 8.09 16.04
N TRP A 24 -2.00 8.08 16.41
CA TRP A 24 -2.43 7.80 17.78
C TRP A 24 -2.36 6.29 18.06
N VAL A 25 -1.14 5.77 18.03
CA VAL A 25 -0.82 4.32 18.07
C VAL A 25 -1.59 3.53 19.14
N PRO A 26 -1.78 3.99 20.41
CA PRO A 26 -2.51 3.20 21.40
C PRO A 26 -3.91 2.77 20.96
N LEU A 27 -4.57 3.54 20.10
CA LEU A 27 -5.91 3.24 19.62
C LEU A 27 -5.97 1.96 18.77
N VAL A 28 -4.88 1.57 18.09
CA VAL A 28 -4.85 0.34 17.30
C VAL A 28 -5.03 -0.91 18.17
N PHE A 29 -4.56 -0.88 19.43
CA PHE A 29 -4.73 -2.00 20.37
C PHE A 29 -6.14 -2.09 20.91
N LEU A 30 -6.87 -0.98 20.95
CA LEU A 30 -8.26 -0.92 21.40
C LEU A 30 -9.26 -1.28 20.30
N ALA A 31 -8.93 -1.03 19.05
CA ALA A 31 -9.82 -1.24 17.91
C ALA A 31 -10.34 -2.69 17.77
N PRO A 32 -9.46 -3.75 17.77
CA PRO A 32 -9.94 -5.13 17.76
C PRO A 32 -10.73 -5.50 19.01
N ALA A 33 -10.37 -4.95 20.20
CA ALA A 33 -11.10 -5.18 21.42
C ALA A 33 -12.52 -4.60 21.34
N CYS A 34 -12.69 -3.41 20.78
CA CYS A 34 -14.01 -2.81 20.55
C CYS A 34 -14.89 -3.72 19.68
N LEU A 35 -14.37 -4.21 18.54
CA LEU A 35 -15.13 -5.13 17.70
C LEU A 35 -15.46 -6.43 18.43
N TYR A 36 -14.48 -7.04 19.12
CA TYR A 36 -14.69 -8.28 19.87
C TYR A 36 -15.83 -8.13 20.89
N PHE A 37 -15.81 -7.08 21.73
CA PHE A 37 -16.86 -6.83 22.73
C PHE A 37 -18.22 -6.49 22.10
N ALA A 38 -18.23 -5.87 20.93
CA ALA A 38 -19.46 -5.61 20.20
C ALA A 38 -20.15 -6.91 19.76
N VAL A 39 -19.38 -7.89 19.22
CA VAL A 39 -19.93 -9.05 18.49
C VAL A 39 -19.98 -10.35 19.29
N ARG A 40 -19.24 -10.50 20.42
CA ARG A 40 -19.05 -11.79 21.11
C ARG A 40 -20.32 -12.48 21.57
N ASP A 41 -21.34 -11.74 22.07
CA ASP A 41 -22.58 -12.31 22.63
C ASP A 41 -23.77 -12.09 21.69
N CYS A 42 -23.53 -11.99 20.38
CA CYS A 42 -24.57 -11.79 19.37
C CYS A 42 -24.87 -13.09 18.61
N SER A 43 -26.05 -13.14 17.96
CA SER A 43 -26.25 -14.11 16.87
C SER A 43 -25.30 -13.82 15.71
N PRO A 44 -24.96 -14.81 14.87
CA PRO A 44 -24.07 -14.58 13.71
C PRO A 44 -24.52 -13.43 12.79
N SER A 45 -25.82 -13.30 12.54
CA SER A 45 -26.38 -12.21 11.73
C SER A 45 -26.21 -10.83 12.36
N ARG A 46 -26.41 -10.73 13.68
CA ARG A 46 -26.13 -9.47 14.39
C ARG A 46 -24.64 -9.14 14.46
N ALA A 47 -23.80 -10.16 14.61
CA ALA A 47 -22.34 -9.98 14.53
C ALA A 47 -21.92 -9.45 13.15
N ALA A 48 -22.51 -9.98 12.07
CA ALA A 48 -22.31 -9.48 10.72
C ALA A 48 -22.68 -7.98 10.58
N LEU A 49 -23.84 -7.59 11.08
CA LEU A 49 -24.27 -6.18 11.05
C LEU A 49 -23.30 -5.27 11.81
N LEU A 50 -22.86 -5.67 13.01
CA LEU A 50 -21.92 -4.89 13.82
C LEU A 50 -20.52 -4.86 13.17
N GLY A 51 -20.08 -5.96 12.56
CA GLY A 51 -18.87 -6.01 11.75
C GLY A 51 -18.95 -5.09 10.52
N TRP A 52 -20.09 -5.07 9.83
CA TRP A 52 -20.34 -4.15 8.73
C TRP A 52 -20.23 -2.68 9.17
N LEU A 53 -20.85 -2.31 10.29
CA LEU A 53 -20.76 -0.95 10.84
C LEU A 53 -19.34 -0.57 11.23
N PHE A 54 -18.56 -1.52 11.79
CA PHE A 54 -17.14 -1.34 12.05
C PHE A 54 -16.37 -1.06 10.74
N GLY A 55 -16.63 -1.85 9.70
CA GLY A 55 -16.02 -1.67 8.38
C GLY A 55 -16.43 -0.32 7.75
N CYS A 56 -17.69 0.08 7.86
CA CYS A 56 -18.16 1.39 7.39
C CYS A 56 -17.43 2.54 8.09
N ALA A 57 -17.24 2.45 9.41
CA ALA A 57 -16.49 3.45 10.16
C ALA A 57 -15.01 3.48 9.74
N LEU A 58 -14.37 2.31 9.60
CA LEU A 58 -12.99 2.21 9.17
C LEU A 58 -12.77 2.79 7.76
N PHE A 59 -13.51 2.32 6.77
CA PHE A 59 -13.32 2.77 5.40
C PHE A 59 -13.90 4.16 5.16
N GLY A 60 -14.97 4.54 5.85
CA GLY A 60 -15.54 5.88 5.78
C GLY A 60 -14.60 6.96 6.33
N THR A 61 -13.88 6.68 7.41
CA THR A 61 -12.89 7.64 7.95
C THR A 61 -11.53 7.50 7.30
N GLY A 62 -11.12 6.29 6.90
CA GLY A 62 -9.75 5.99 6.45
C GLY A 62 -9.54 6.01 4.95
N SER A 63 -10.58 5.85 4.12
CA SER A 63 -10.47 5.81 2.66
C SER A 63 -11.53 6.60 1.90
N SER A 64 -12.28 7.48 2.57
CA SER A 64 -13.22 8.41 1.94
C SER A 64 -12.54 9.44 1.02
N TRP A 65 -11.23 9.54 1.05
CA TRP A 65 -10.45 10.33 0.10
C TRP A 65 -10.64 9.89 -1.37
N VAL A 66 -11.18 8.70 -1.61
CA VAL A 66 -11.65 8.28 -2.95
C VAL A 66 -12.67 9.27 -3.52
N PHE A 67 -13.45 9.95 -2.67
CA PHE A 67 -14.36 11.03 -3.07
C PHE A 67 -13.64 12.13 -3.85
N VAL A 68 -12.45 12.55 -3.42
CA VAL A 68 -11.65 13.57 -4.12
C VAL A 68 -11.34 13.13 -5.55
N SER A 69 -10.89 11.88 -5.73
CA SER A 69 -10.61 11.33 -7.06
C SER A 69 -11.86 11.32 -7.95
N ILE A 70 -13.03 10.97 -7.39
CA ILE A 70 -14.28 10.87 -8.14
C ILE A 70 -14.88 12.25 -8.44
N HIS A 71 -14.86 13.17 -7.49
CA HIS A 71 -15.55 14.47 -7.63
C HIS A 71 -14.66 15.54 -8.27
N GLU A 72 -13.43 15.73 -7.76
CA GLU A 72 -12.61 16.86 -8.15
C GLU A 72 -11.87 16.64 -9.48
N HIS A 73 -11.57 15.37 -9.82
CA HIS A 73 -10.75 15.04 -10.99
C HIS A 73 -11.50 14.37 -12.14
N SER A 74 -12.81 14.20 -12.03
CA SER A 74 -13.59 13.57 -13.12
C SER A 74 -14.88 14.30 -13.49
N ALA A 75 -15.07 15.52 -13.01
CA ALA A 75 -16.29 16.32 -13.24
C ALA A 75 -17.60 15.57 -12.88
N THR A 76 -17.54 14.59 -11.95
CA THR A 76 -18.72 13.84 -11.52
C THR A 76 -19.56 14.70 -10.56
N PRO A 77 -20.89 14.85 -10.80
CA PRO A 77 -21.75 15.62 -9.93
C PRO A 77 -21.71 15.13 -8.47
N LEU A 78 -21.80 16.06 -7.51
CA LEU A 78 -21.69 15.79 -6.08
C LEU A 78 -22.55 14.62 -5.57
N PRO A 79 -23.87 14.50 -5.93
CA PRO A 79 -24.69 13.39 -5.44
C PRO A 79 -24.19 12.03 -5.92
N ILE A 80 -23.70 11.95 -7.17
CA ILE A 80 -23.16 10.71 -7.75
C ILE A 80 -21.83 10.37 -7.11
N ALA A 81 -20.94 11.35 -6.89
CA ALA A 81 -19.66 11.13 -6.23
C ALA A 81 -19.84 10.63 -4.78
N LEU A 82 -20.80 11.20 -4.04
CA LEU A 82 -21.16 10.73 -2.69
C LEU A 82 -21.71 9.29 -2.73
N LEU A 83 -22.60 8.98 -3.68
CA LEU A 83 -23.17 7.64 -3.84
C LEU A 83 -22.07 6.61 -4.16
N LEU A 84 -21.18 6.90 -5.10
CA LEU A 84 -20.09 5.99 -5.47
C LEU A 84 -19.10 5.77 -4.31
N THR A 85 -18.80 6.84 -3.56
CA THR A 85 -17.95 6.74 -2.37
C THR A 85 -18.62 5.93 -1.27
N ALA A 86 -19.91 6.15 -1.01
CA ALA A 86 -20.69 5.37 -0.05
C ALA A 86 -20.76 3.89 -0.48
N LEU A 87 -20.96 3.61 -1.75
CA LEU A 87 -20.96 2.24 -2.30
C LEU A 87 -19.59 1.57 -2.11
N PHE A 88 -18.50 2.26 -2.40
CA PHE A 88 -17.14 1.77 -2.17
C PHE A 88 -16.91 1.41 -0.70
N VAL A 89 -17.24 2.30 0.23
CA VAL A 89 -17.10 2.09 1.67
C VAL A 89 -17.96 0.89 2.14
N THR A 90 -19.23 0.84 1.73
CA THR A 90 -20.18 -0.18 2.19
C THR A 90 -19.86 -1.56 1.62
N VAL A 91 -19.39 -1.65 0.38
CA VAL A 91 -18.96 -2.92 -0.23
C VAL A 91 -17.69 -3.45 0.44
N LEU A 92 -16.69 -2.61 0.69
CA LEU A 92 -15.49 -3.04 1.44
C LEU A 92 -15.84 -3.46 2.88
N ALA A 93 -16.79 -2.79 3.52
CA ALA A 93 -17.26 -3.14 4.85
C ALA A 93 -17.89 -4.54 4.94
N LEU A 94 -18.40 -5.10 3.83
CA LEU A 94 -18.90 -6.48 3.79
C LEU A 94 -17.84 -7.52 4.19
N LEU A 95 -16.56 -7.22 3.99
CA LEU A 95 -15.48 -8.10 4.44
C LEU A 95 -15.47 -8.23 5.97
N PHE A 96 -15.67 -7.14 6.71
CA PHE A 96 -15.80 -7.18 8.17
C PHE A 96 -17.11 -7.82 8.63
N ALA A 97 -18.20 -7.63 7.88
CA ALA A 97 -19.45 -8.35 8.11
C ALA A 97 -19.24 -9.86 8.03
N LEU A 98 -18.62 -10.31 6.93
CA LEU A 98 -18.34 -11.73 6.68
C LEU A 98 -17.36 -12.29 7.72
N GLN A 99 -16.31 -11.54 8.06
CA GLN A 99 -15.35 -11.89 9.11
C GLN A 99 -16.06 -12.13 10.45
N ALA A 100 -16.89 -11.20 10.90
CA ALA A 100 -17.61 -11.29 12.17
C ALA A 100 -18.64 -12.44 12.16
N TYR A 101 -19.34 -12.65 11.03
CA TYR A 101 -20.26 -13.77 10.83
C TYR A 101 -19.56 -15.11 10.95
N ILE A 102 -18.47 -15.30 10.17
CA ILE A 102 -17.67 -16.52 10.12
C ILE A 102 -17.10 -16.86 11.49
N TRP A 103 -16.47 -15.87 12.14
CA TRP A 103 -15.95 -16.06 13.47
C TRP A 103 -17.06 -16.47 14.45
N ARG A 104 -18.18 -15.78 14.49
CA ARG A 104 -19.27 -16.06 15.43
C ARG A 104 -19.93 -17.40 15.17
N ARG A 105 -20.02 -17.84 13.92
CA ARG A 105 -20.69 -19.09 13.50
C ARG A 105 -19.85 -20.32 13.71
N TRP A 106 -18.53 -20.23 13.48
CA TRP A 106 -17.67 -21.42 13.44
C TRP A 106 -16.50 -21.41 14.41
N PHE A 107 -15.99 -20.26 14.84
CA PHE A 107 -14.75 -20.14 15.60
C PHE A 107 -14.94 -19.57 17.02
N TYR A 108 -16.18 -19.40 17.46
CA TYR A 108 -16.48 -18.86 18.79
C TYR A 108 -16.55 -19.92 19.89
N ALA A 109 -16.96 -21.16 19.57
CA ALA A 109 -17.33 -22.17 20.59
C ALA A 109 -16.13 -22.78 21.36
N GLY A 110 -14.93 -22.72 20.81
CA GLY A 110 -13.73 -23.30 21.45
C GLY A 110 -12.89 -22.23 22.19
N LEU A 111 -11.91 -21.69 21.50
CA LEU A 111 -11.08 -20.56 21.98
C LEU A 111 -11.47 -19.29 21.23
N PRO A 112 -12.45 -18.51 21.72
CA PRO A 112 -13.05 -17.45 20.93
C PRO A 112 -12.07 -16.34 20.53
N ILE A 113 -11.14 -15.95 21.39
CA ILE A 113 -10.15 -14.91 21.10
C ILE A 113 -9.13 -15.41 20.04
N THR A 114 -8.70 -16.65 20.16
CA THR A 114 -7.79 -17.27 19.19
C THR A 114 -8.45 -17.35 17.81
N GLY A 115 -9.73 -17.77 17.74
CA GLY A 115 -10.50 -17.75 16.50
C GLY A 115 -10.71 -16.34 15.93
N PHE A 116 -10.90 -15.35 16.80
CA PHE A 116 -11.03 -13.94 16.39
C PHE A 116 -9.76 -13.42 15.72
N MET A 117 -8.59 -13.69 16.33
CA MET A 117 -7.29 -13.31 15.77
C MET A 117 -7.05 -14.01 14.42
N GLY A 118 -7.34 -15.32 14.34
CA GLY A 118 -7.19 -16.07 13.10
C GLY A 118 -8.08 -15.56 11.97
N CYS A 119 -9.35 -15.25 12.27
CA CYS A 119 -10.26 -14.65 11.30
C CYS A 119 -9.77 -13.25 10.87
N TRP A 120 -9.29 -12.43 11.80
CA TRP A 120 -8.80 -11.09 11.46
C TRP A 120 -7.63 -11.15 10.46
N LEU A 121 -6.62 -11.95 10.76
CA LEU A 121 -5.46 -12.13 9.87
C LEU A 121 -5.87 -12.68 8.50
N LEU A 122 -6.78 -13.66 8.48
CA LEU A 122 -7.30 -14.23 7.23
C LEU A 122 -7.94 -13.14 6.35
N PHE A 123 -8.77 -12.28 6.93
CA PHE A 123 -9.45 -11.24 6.17
C PHE A 123 -8.55 -10.06 5.81
N GLU A 124 -7.55 -9.71 6.62
CA GLU A 124 -6.52 -8.76 6.19
C GLU A 124 -5.70 -9.30 5.02
N TRP A 125 -5.25 -10.56 5.10
CA TRP A 125 -4.51 -11.20 4.03
C TRP A 125 -5.35 -11.35 2.75
N ALA A 126 -6.59 -11.82 2.86
CA ALA A 126 -7.51 -11.94 1.73
C ALA A 126 -7.77 -10.58 1.04
N ARG A 127 -7.85 -9.50 1.81
CA ARG A 127 -8.02 -8.13 1.30
C ARG A 127 -6.84 -7.65 0.45
N SER A 128 -5.68 -8.32 0.50
CA SER A 128 -4.54 -7.98 -0.35
C SER A 128 -4.66 -8.45 -1.80
N TRP A 129 -5.58 -9.38 -2.09
CA TRP A 129 -5.70 -9.98 -3.42
C TRP A 129 -7.15 -10.23 -3.90
N LEU A 130 -8.11 -10.36 -2.98
CA LEU A 130 -9.51 -10.64 -3.34
C LEU A 130 -10.10 -9.48 -4.15
N PHE A 131 -10.71 -9.78 -5.32
CA PHE A 131 -11.23 -8.77 -6.27
C PHE A 131 -10.20 -7.70 -6.66
N THR A 132 -8.97 -8.11 -6.97
CA THR A 132 -7.77 -7.31 -7.19
C THR A 132 -7.11 -6.75 -5.94
N GLY A 133 -7.79 -6.75 -4.80
CA GLY A 133 -7.30 -6.33 -3.50
C GLY A 133 -7.45 -4.84 -3.20
N PHE A 134 -7.58 -4.53 -1.91
CA PHE A 134 -7.46 -3.19 -1.35
C PHE A 134 -6.53 -3.25 -0.13
N PRO A 135 -5.19 -3.30 -0.33
CA PRO A 135 -4.18 -3.49 0.72
C PRO A 135 -3.90 -2.20 1.51
N TRP A 136 -4.93 -1.62 2.10
CA TRP A 136 -4.91 -0.37 2.84
C TRP A 136 -5.44 -0.57 4.26
N LEU A 137 -5.07 0.30 5.21
CA LEU A 137 -5.57 0.33 6.60
C LEU A 137 -5.36 -1.00 7.37
N TYR A 138 -4.21 -1.67 7.20
CA TYR A 138 -3.85 -2.83 8.02
C TYR A 138 -3.35 -2.40 9.40
N LEU A 139 -3.66 -3.18 10.44
CA LEU A 139 -3.23 -2.90 11.81
C LEU A 139 -1.71 -2.74 11.93
N GLY A 140 -0.98 -3.56 11.19
CA GLY A 140 0.48 -3.56 11.23
C GLY A 140 1.12 -2.23 10.84
N TYR A 141 0.47 -1.39 10.04
CA TYR A 141 1.05 -0.08 9.69
C TYR A 141 1.20 0.85 10.90
N ALA A 142 0.34 0.73 11.91
CA ALA A 142 0.46 1.52 13.15
C ALA A 142 1.70 1.17 13.97
N THR A 143 2.37 0.04 13.68
CA THR A 143 3.57 -0.38 14.43
C THR A 143 4.86 0.29 14.00
N LEU A 144 4.89 0.98 12.85
CA LEU A 144 6.11 1.47 12.19
C LEU A 144 7.00 2.38 13.05
N ASP A 145 6.41 3.19 13.91
CA ASP A 145 7.13 4.11 14.78
C ASP A 145 7.22 3.58 16.24
N THR A 146 7.09 2.27 16.39
CA THR A 146 7.23 1.55 17.68
C THR A 146 8.24 0.42 17.55
N PRO A 147 8.73 -0.16 18.67
CA PRO A 147 9.58 -1.36 18.64
C PRO A 147 8.92 -2.57 17.95
N LEU A 148 7.59 -2.63 17.87
CA LEU A 148 6.86 -3.69 17.17
C LEU A 148 7.15 -3.73 15.65
N ALA A 149 7.67 -2.64 15.08
CA ALA A 149 8.12 -2.59 13.69
C ALA A 149 9.18 -3.66 13.38
N ASN A 150 9.96 -4.11 14.37
CA ASN A 150 10.97 -5.16 14.18
C ASN A 150 10.38 -6.53 13.80
N TRP A 151 9.07 -6.71 13.91
CA TRP A 151 8.39 -7.89 13.37
C TRP A 151 8.21 -7.86 11.84
N LEU A 152 8.22 -6.68 11.22
CA LEU A 152 7.94 -6.54 9.77
C LEU A 152 9.00 -7.23 8.88
N PRO A 153 10.32 -7.15 9.16
CA PRO A 153 11.31 -7.90 8.40
C PRO A 153 11.19 -9.42 8.52
N ILE A 154 10.45 -9.93 9.52
CA ILE A 154 10.31 -11.37 9.78
C ILE A 154 9.08 -11.95 9.08
N GLY A 155 7.92 -11.33 9.16
CA GLY A 155 6.67 -11.85 8.61
C GLY A 155 5.82 -10.79 7.90
N GLY A 156 6.43 -9.70 7.45
CA GLY A 156 5.74 -8.62 6.75
C GLY A 156 4.77 -7.88 7.66
N ILE A 157 3.94 -7.07 7.02
CA ILE A 157 2.88 -6.31 7.68
C ILE A 157 1.92 -7.20 8.49
N TRP A 158 1.77 -8.45 8.07
CA TRP A 158 0.90 -9.43 8.72
C TRP A 158 1.35 -9.79 10.13
N LEU A 159 2.66 -9.93 10.36
CA LEU A 159 3.19 -10.22 11.69
C LEU A 159 3.11 -8.97 12.60
N GLY A 160 3.19 -7.77 12.02
CA GLY A 160 2.85 -6.52 12.71
C GLY A 160 1.38 -6.50 13.15
N SER A 161 0.45 -6.87 12.26
CA SER A 161 -0.97 -7.01 12.60
C SER A 161 -1.21 -8.07 13.67
N PHE A 162 -0.52 -9.21 13.59
CA PHE A 162 -0.59 -10.25 14.64
C PHE A 162 -0.12 -9.74 16.00
N ALA A 163 0.97 -8.98 16.05
CA ALA A 163 1.47 -8.38 17.29
C ALA A 163 0.41 -7.46 17.93
N VAL A 164 -0.25 -6.63 17.12
CA VAL A 164 -1.37 -5.78 17.57
C VAL A 164 -2.52 -6.64 18.11
N LEU A 165 -2.92 -7.67 17.38
CA LEU A 165 -4.00 -8.57 17.82
C LEU A 165 -3.66 -9.31 19.10
N LEU A 166 -2.41 -9.68 19.32
CA LEU A 166 -1.98 -10.37 20.55
C LEU A 166 -2.02 -9.43 21.76
N ILE A 167 -1.63 -8.16 21.57
CA ILE A 167 -1.81 -7.13 22.61
C ILE A 167 -3.29 -6.94 22.92
N SER A 168 -4.13 -6.78 21.89
CA SER A 168 -5.59 -6.68 22.06
C SER A 168 -6.17 -7.89 22.79
N ALA A 169 -5.70 -9.10 22.46
CA ALA A 169 -6.13 -10.34 23.11
C ALA A 169 -5.81 -10.35 24.62
N GLY A 170 -4.60 -9.90 24.98
CA GLY A 170 -4.21 -9.74 26.38
C GLY A 170 -5.11 -8.75 27.14
N LEU A 171 -5.41 -7.60 26.53
CA LEU A 171 -6.33 -6.61 27.08
C LEU A 171 -7.75 -7.17 27.24
N ILE A 172 -8.27 -7.85 26.20
CA ILE A 172 -9.58 -8.49 26.24
C ILE A 172 -9.67 -9.50 27.39
N GLN A 173 -8.67 -10.38 27.54
CA GLN A 173 -8.65 -11.39 28.58
C GLN A 173 -8.55 -10.77 29.97
N THR A 174 -7.71 -9.74 30.14
CA THR A 174 -7.60 -9.01 31.40
C THR A 174 -8.95 -8.43 31.84
N LEU A 175 -9.67 -7.79 30.90
CA LEU A 175 -10.98 -7.22 31.18
C LEU A 175 -12.06 -8.28 31.44
N GLN A 176 -12.02 -9.42 30.73
CA GLN A 176 -13.01 -10.49 30.90
C GLN A 176 -12.85 -11.29 32.20
N GLN A 177 -11.60 -11.64 32.50
CA GLN A 177 -11.31 -12.52 33.64
C GLN A 177 -10.92 -11.76 34.91
N ARG A 178 -10.73 -10.44 34.79
CA ARG A 178 -10.26 -9.55 35.88
C ARG A 178 -8.93 -10.04 36.50
N GLN A 179 -8.11 -10.67 35.70
CA GLN A 179 -6.80 -11.21 36.12
C GLN A 179 -5.68 -10.47 35.38
N PRO A 180 -4.80 -9.74 36.12
CA PRO A 180 -3.71 -8.98 35.51
C PRO A 180 -2.67 -9.87 34.82
N LEU A 181 -2.64 -11.18 35.13
CA LEU A 181 -1.73 -12.16 34.49
C LEU A 181 -1.82 -12.13 32.97
N TRP A 182 -3.00 -11.81 32.40
CA TRP A 182 -3.17 -11.73 30.93
C TRP A 182 -2.46 -10.54 30.29
N LEU A 183 -1.97 -9.57 31.08
CA LEU A 183 -1.09 -8.52 30.59
C LEU A 183 0.27 -9.08 30.12
N LEU A 184 0.68 -10.26 30.61
CA LEU A 184 1.86 -10.97 30.09
C LEU A 184 1.67 -11.35 28.61
N LEU A 185 0.43 -11.70 28.21
CA LEU A 185 0.12 -11.95 26.80
C LEU A 185 0.25 -10.67 25.96
N ALA A 186 -0.20 -9.52 26.50
CA ALA A 186 -0.03 -8.22 25.85
C ALA A 186 1.44 -7.76 25.81
N ALA A 187 2.26 -8.20 26.77
CA ALA A 187 3.68 -7.89 26.82
C ALA A 187 4.51 -8.72 25.82
N LEU A 188 4.04 -9.92 25.44
CA LEU A 188 4.80 -10.85 24.60
C LEU A 188 5.28 -10.27 23.26
N PRO A 189 4.49 -9.50 22.50
CA PRO A 189 4.97 -8.92 21.23
C PRO A 189 6.15 -7.95 21.38
N TRP A 190 6.34 -7.37 22.56
CA TRP A 190 7.44 -6.44 22.85
C TRP A 190 8.80 -7.13 22.95
N VAL A 191 8.86 -8.47 22.90
CA VAL A 191 10.10 -9.22 22.70
C VAL A 191 10.81 -8.79 21.40
N SER A 192 10.10 -8.13 20.49
CA SER A 192 10.65 -7.47 19.32
C SER A 192 11.79 -6.47 19.63
N LEU A 193 11.87 -5.95 20.87
CA LEU A 193 13.00 -5.14 21.35
C LEU A 193 14.34 -5.88 21.32
N LEU A 194 14.30 -7.22 21.37
CA LEU A 194 15.48 -8.09 21.33
C LEU A 194 15.85 -8.51 19.90
N LEU A 195 15.01 -8.21 18.91
CA LEU A 195 15.25 -8.57 17.52
C LEU A 195 16.22 -7.59 16.85
N PRO A 196 17.02 -8.07 15.88
CA PRO A 196 17.85 -7.19 15.08
C PRO A 196 17.01 -6.13 14.37
N THR A 197 17.50 -4.90 14.36
CA THR A 197 16.88 -3.80 13.59
C THR A 197 17.36 -3.77 12.14
N GLN A 198 18.39 -4.57 11.82
CA GLN A 198 18.99 -4.65 10.50
C GLN A 198 19.18 -6.12 10.11
N TRP A 199 18.60 -6.52 8.98
CA TRP A 199 18.62 -7.88 8.43
C TRP A 199 19.39 -8.00 7.12
N THR A 200 19.76 -6.86 6.54
CA THR A 200 20.46 -6.75 5.27
C THR A 200 21.73 -5.92 5.48
N THR A 201 22.70 -6.08 4.60
CA THR A 201 23.99 -5.40 4.68
C THR A 201 24.05 -4.30 3.62
N GLN A 202 24.48 -3.12 4.00
CA GLN A 202 24.77 -2.05 3.04
C GLN A 202 26.11 -2.35 2.35
N ALA A 203 26.10 -2.32 1.03
CA ALA A 203 27.31 -2.45 0.22
C ALA A 203 28.01 -1.09 0.12
N PRO A 204 29.33 -1.03 -0.11
CA PRO A 204 30.09 0.21 -0.22
C PRO A 204 29.87 0.89 -1.58
N ARG A 205 28.64 0.93 -2.07
CA ARG A 205 28.23 1.55 -3.34
C ARG A 205 27.03 2.45 -3.08
N GLU A 206 27.17 3.71 -3.43
CA GLU A 206 26.12 4.72 -3.31
C GLU A 206 25.66 5.18 -4.67
N LEU A 207 24.38 5.43 -4.82
CA LEU A 207 23.76 6.04 -5.99
C LEU A 207 23.31 7.45 -5.61
N SER A 208 23.84 8.47 -6.29
CA SER A 208 23.37 9.83 -6.16
C SER A 208 22.10 10.03 -6.97
N VAL A 209 21.07 10.60 -6.36
CA VAL A 209 19.74 10.72 -6.96
C VAL A 209 19.16 12.13 -6.86
N ALA A 210 18.36 12.52 -7.86
CA ALA A 210 17.52 13.71 -7.81
C ALA A 210 16.09 13.35 -8.18
N LEU A 211 15.14 13.65 -7.29
CA LEU A 211 13.72 13.35 -7.45
C LEU A 211 12.98 14.64 -7.76
N VAL A 212 12.43 14.74 -8.96
CA VAL A 212 11.76 15.96 -9.42
C VAL A 212 10.29 15.92 -9.00
N GLN A 213 9.87 16.92 -8.21
CA GLN A 213 8.49 17.16 -7.80
C GLN A 213 7.98 18.44 -8.47
N PRO A 214 7.32 18.35 -9.63
CA PRO A 214 6.95 19.53 -10.40
C PRO A 214 5.67 20.20 -9.91
N ASN A 215 4.89 19.55 -9.08
CA ASN A 215 3.59 20.03 -8.57
C ASN A 215 2.65 20.48 -9.70
N ILE A 216 2.37 19.58 -10.64
CA ILE A 216 1.46 19.82 -11.76
C ILE A 216 0.04 19.46 -11.36
N PRO A 217 -0.95 20.38 -11.47
CA PRO A 217 -2.35 20.07 -11.19
C PRO A 217 -2.88 18.95 -12.10
N GLN A 218 -3.73 18.08 -11.55
CA GLN A 218 -4.25 16.93 -12.30
C GLN A 218 -5.09 17.35 -13.52
N ASN A 219 -5.86 18.41 -13.37
CA ASN A 219 -6.75 18.92 -14.43
C ASN A 219 -5.98 19.51 -15.62
N ASP A 220 -4.73 20.00 -15.38
CA ASP A 220 -3.87 20.57 -16.42
C ASP A 220 -3.06 19.52 -17.16
N LYS A 221 -2.83 18.38 -16.52
CA LYS A 221 -1.85 17.37 -16.93
C LYS A 221 -2.13 16.77 -18.30
N TRP A 222 -3.39 16.49 -18.61
CA TRP A 222 -3.79 15.82 -19.86
C TRP A 222 -4.30 16.77 -20.95
N VAL A 223 -4.27 18.09 -20.69
CA VAL A 223 -4.64 19.11 -21.68
C VAL A 223 -3.51 19.26 -22.69
N PRO A 224 -3.73 19.01 -24.00
CA PRO A 224 -2.67 19.02 -25.01
C PRO A 224 -1.89 20.33 -25.10
N GLU A 225 -2.58 21.46 -24.90
CA GLU A 225 -2.02 22.81 -24.92
C GLU A 225 -1.02 23.06 -23.79
N ASN A 226 -1.19 22.34 -22.68
CA ASN A 226 -0.34 22.44 -21.51
C ASN A 226 0.97 21.62 -21.63
N ARG A 227 1.06 20.73 -22.61
CA ARG A 227 2.20 19.81 -22.76
C ARG A 227 3.55 20.53 -22.79
N SER A 228 3.66 21.61 -23.57
CA SER A 228 4.91 22.35 -23.73
C SER A 228 5.40 22.93 -22.40
N TRP A 229 4.54 23.62 -21.65
CA TRP A 229 4.97 24.19 -20.38
C TRP A 229 5.24 23.13 -19.31
N ILE A 230 4.52 22.01 -19.33
CA ILE A 230 4.78 20.86 -18.44
C ILE A 230 6.17 20.32 -18.67
N LEU A 231 6.53 20.01 -19.94
CA LEU A 231 7.86 19.52 -20.28
C LEU A 231 8.94 20.55 -19.92
N GLN A 232 8.72 21.84 -20.26
CA GLN A 232 9.66 22.89 -19.90
C GLN A 232 9.89 23.00 -18.39
N ARG A 233 8.83 22.83 -17.57
CA ARG A 233 8.94 22.81 -16.09
C ARG A 233 9.80 21.65 -15.62
N TYR A 234 9.61 20.44 -16.15
CA TYR A 234 10.47 19.28 -15.84
C TYR A 234 11.92 19.55 -16.26
N MET A 235 12.13 20.05 -17.46
CA MET A 235 13.49 20.33 -17.97
C MET A 235 14.21 21.38 -17.10
N ASN A 236 13.53 22.47 -16.72
CA ASN A 236 14.10 23.51 -15.89
C ASN A 236 14.46 23.03 -14.48
N LEU A 237 13.64 22.15 -13.88
CA LEU A 237 13.92 21.54 -12.60
C LEU A 237 15.07 20.52 -12.69
N THR A 238 15.21 19.86 -13.83
CA THR A 238 16.21 18.80 -14.04
C THR A 238 17.62 19.34 -14.27
N ARG A 239 17.77 20.39 -15.11
CA ARG A 239 19.08 20.91 -15.54
C ARG A 239 20.07 21.21 -14.40
N PRO A 240 19.70 21.84 -13.29
CA PRO A 240 20.63 22.11 -12.18
C PRO A 240 21.17 20.84 -11.51
N HIS A 241 20.51 19.70 -11.72
CA HIS A 241 20.83 18.42 -11.09
C HIS A 241 21.43 17.40 -12.06
N ALA A 242 21.86 17.84 -13.26
CA ALA A 242 22.36 16.97 -14.30
C ALA A 242 23.69 16.25 -13.96
N SER A 243 24.34 16.60 -12.86
CA SER A 243 25.50 15.87 -12.32
C SER A 243 25.16 14.67 -11.42
N GLN A 244 23.86 14.45 -11.13
CA GLN A 244 23.41 13.27 -10.38
C GLN A 244 23.44 12.03 -11.27
N GLN A 245 23.72 10.86 -10.68
CA GLN A 245 23.74 9.61 -11.46
C GLN A 245 22.33 9.25 -11.96
N LEU A 246 21.30 9.38 -11.10
CA LEU A 246 19.93 9.03 -11.44
C LEU A 246 18.99 10.21 -11.16
N ILE A 247 18.27 10.65 -12.18
CA ILE A 247 17.17 11.61 -12.04
C ILE A 247 15.85 10.85 -12.23
N VAL A 248 14.90 11.08 -11.32
CA VAL A 248 13.60 10.40 -11.33
C VAL A 248 12.48 11.41 -11.52
N TRP A 249 11.73 11.25 -12.60
CA TRP A 249 10.47 11.92 -12.83
C TRP A 249 9.30 11.03 -12.36
N PRO A 250 8.24 11.60 -11.77
CA PRO A 250 7.15 10.84 -11.18
C PRO A 250 6.30 10.08 -12.21
N GLU A 251 5.27 9.40 -11.72
CA GLU A 251 4.30 8.68 -12.54
C GLU A 251 3.65 9.60 -13.58
N THR A 252 3.62 9.13 -14.83
CA THR A 252 3.05 9.86 -15.98
C THR A 252 3.54 11.31 -16.05
N ALA A 253 4.84 11.52 -15.82
CA ALA A 253 5.47 12.84 -15.89
C ALA A 253 5.32 13.43 -17.29
N VAL A 254 5.46 12.59 -18.30
CA VAL A 254 5.21 12.93 -19.70
C VAL A 254 3.82 12.39 -20.08
N PRO A 255 2.78 13.26 -20.16
CA PRO A 255 1.41 12.83 -20.47
C PRO A 255 1.20 12.66 -21.98
N ALA A 256 2.13 11.98 -22.64
CA ALA A 256 2.14 11.71 -24.07
C ALA A 256 3.05 10.51 -24.39
N PHE A 257 2.92 9.93 -25.56
CA PHE A 257 3.88 8.94 -26.04
C PHE A 257 5.22 9.58 -26.37
N PHE A 258 6.31 8.84 -26.15
CA PHE A 258 7.67 9.37 -26.30
C PHE A 258 7.93 9.99 -27.69
N ASN A 259 7.47 9.34 -28.76
CA ASN A 259 7.60 9.85 -30.14
C ASN A 259 6.93 11.21 -30.37
N GLN A 260 6.01 11.63 -29.50
CA GLN A 260 5.34 12.95 -29.58
C GLN A 260 6.10 14.05 -28.81
N THR A 261 7.14 13.70 -28.09
CA THR A 261 7.83 14.60 -27.16
C THR A 261 9.34 14.57 -27.32
N VAL A 262 9.87 13.65 -28.13
CA VAL A 262 11.30 13.45 -28.29
C VAL A 262 12.02 14.71 -28.77
N ASP A 263 11.48 15.43 -29.73
CA ASP A 263 12.10 16.67 -30.26
C ASP A 263 12.20 17.76 -29.18
N THR A 264 11.20 17.86 -28.32
CA THR A 264 11.21 18.82 -27.20
C THR A 264 12.19 18.42 -26.11
N LEU A 265 12.34 17.13 -25.84
CA LEU A 265 13.21 16.60 -24.80
C LEU A 265 14.65 16.42 -25.25
N ALA A 266 14.92 16.30 -26.55
CA ALA A 266 16.24 15.99 -27.12
C ALA A 266 17.37 16.86 -26.52
N PRO A 267 17.26 18.20 -26.41
CA PRO A 267 18.34 18.99 -25.85
C PRO A 267 18.69 18.67 -24.39
N LEU A 268 17.70 18.24 -23.59
CA LEU A 268 17.94 17.77 -22.24
C LEU A 268 18.55 16.38 -22.23
N LEU A 269 18.02 15.46 -23.05
CA LEU A 269 18.51 14.07 -23.12
C LEU A 269 19.97 14.02 -23.56
N ASP A 270 20.34 14.81 -24.60
CA ASP A 270 21.73 14.93 -25.07
C ASP A 270 22.64 15.48 -23.96
N GLN A 271 22.22 16.49 -23.23
CA GLN A 271 22.95 17.04 -22.09
C GLN A 271 23.21 15.99 -21.02
N LEU A 272 22.16 15.22 -20.65
CA LEU A 272 22.24 14.20 -19.61
C LEU A 272 23.14 13.02 -20.04
N ASP A 273 23.04 12.59 -21.30
CA ASP A 273 23.90 11.53 -21.84
C ASP A 273 25.37 11.95 -21.87
N GLN A 274 25.68 13.19 -22.25
CA GLN A 274 27.05 13.72 -22.20
C GLN A 274 27.63 13.75 -20.79
N GLN A 275 26.78 13.91 -19.77
CA GLN A 275 27.16 13.91 -18.35
C GLN A 275 27.12 12.51 -17.72
N GLY A 276 26.70 11.50 -18.49
CA GLY A 276 26.54 10.15 -17.99
C GLY A 276 25.38 9.99 -16.99
N THR A 277 24.39 10.86 -17.02
CA THR A 277 23.24 10.87 -16.12
C THR A 277 22.09 10.03 -16.67
N THR A 278 21.54 9.15 -15.87
CA THR A 278 20.34 8.38 -16.23
C THR A 278 19.08 9.14 -15.84
N LEU A 279 18.18 9.35 -16.80
CA LEU A 279 16.84 9.89 -16.58
C LEU A 279 15.81 8.75 -16.61
N LEU A 280 15.10 8.55 -15.51
CA LEU A 280 13.95 7.66 -15.41
C LEU A 280 12.67 8.49 -15.40
N SER A 281 11.73 8.20 -16.29
CA SER A 281 10.45 8.94 -16.40
C SER A 281 9.26 8.02 -16.42
N GLY A 282 8.19 8.40 -15.72
CA GLY A 282 6.86 7.84 -15.90
C GLY A 282 6.22 8.37 -17.18
N MET A 283 5.72 7.46 -18.04
CA MET A 283 4.99 7.81 -19.26
C MET A 283 4.14 6.65 -19.79
N PRO A 284 3.12 6.90 -20.60
CA PRO A 284 2.43 5.86 -21.33
C PRO A 284 3.32 5.28 -22.43
N THR A 285 3.29 3.96 -22.60
CA THR A 285 3.99 3.25 -23.70
C THR A 285 3.02 2.40 -24.50
N LEU A 286 3.38 2.16 -25.77
CA LEU A 286 2.62 1.34 -26.70
C LEU A 286 3.31 -0.02 -26.88
N ALA A 287 2.53 -1.10 -26.81
CA ALA A 287 2.95 -2.43 -27.21
C ALA A 287 2.01 -2.95 -28.32
N ARG A 288 2.58 -3.51 -29.39
CA ARG A 288 1.79 -4.12 -30.45
C ARG A 288 0.97 -5.30 -29.92
N ASP A 289 -0.29 -5.38 -30.30
CA ASP A 289 -1.19 -6.46 -29.92
C ASP A 289 -2.24 -6.67 -31.01
N SER A 290 -2.03 -7.69 -31.84
CA SER A 290 -2.95 -8.06 -32.94
C SER A 290 -4.34 -8.49 -32.45
N ASP A 291 -4.44 -8.92 -31.18
CA ASP A 291 -5.72 -9.37 -30.59
C ASP A 291 -6.63 -8.21 -30.18
N ARG A 292 -6.12 -6.97 -30.28
CA ARG A 292 -6.90 -5.78 -29.95
C ARG A 292 -7.42 -5.08 -31.21
N PRO A 293 -8.64 -4.51 -31.18
CA PRO A 293 -9.21 -3.80 -32.33
C PRO A 293 -8.31 -2.67 -32.86
N LYS A 294 -7.56 -2.01 -31.96
CA LYS A 294 -6.64 -0.91 -32.30
C LYS A 294 -5.24 -1.40 -32.69
N GLY A 295 -4.96 -2.71 -32.64
CA GLY A 295 -3.63 -3.28 -32.92
C GLY A 295 -2.56 -3.00 -31.89
N TYR A 296 -2.89 -2.39 -30.74
CA TYR A 296 -1.93 -2.08 -29.67
C TYR A 296 -2.58 -2.05 -28.29
N ARG A 297 -1.73 -2.18 -27.27
CA ARG A 297 -2.03 -1.93 -25.84
C ARG A 297 -1.31 -0.69 -25.37
N VAL A 298 -1.90 0.00 -24.41
CA VAL A 298 -1.27 1.12 -23.71
C VAL A 298 -0.92 0.66 -22.30
N HIS A 299 0.33 0.89 -21.88
CA HIS A 299 0.79 0.58 -20.54
C HIS A 299 1.16 1.86 -19.78
N ASN A 300 0.85 1.92 -18.50
CA ASN A 300 1.46 2.87 -17.57
C ASN A 300 2.87 2.36 -17.24
N SER A 301 3.91 3.13 -17.55
CA SER A 301 5.28 2.61 -17.56
C SER A 301 6.27 3.57 -16.93
N LEU A 302 7.39 2.99 -16.46
CA LEU A 302 8.65 3.69 -16.19
C LEU A 302 9.65 3.35 -17.28
N VAL A 303 10.26 4.37 -17.84
CA VAL A 303 11.21 4.26 -18.98
C VAL A 303 12.52 4.93 -18.62
N LEU A 304 13.64 4.23 -18.85
CA LEU A 304 14.97 4.83 -18.83
C LEU A 304 15.18 5.54 -20.16
N LEU A 305 15.32 6.87 -20.13
CA LEU A 305 15.44 7.71 -21.34
C LEU A 305 16.87 8.00 -21.72
N THR A 306 17.83 7.93 -20.77
CA THR A 306 19.26 8.15 -20.99
C THR A 306 20.09 7.14 -20.19
N GLY A 307 21.37 6.99 -20.54
CA GLY A 307 22.37 6.21 -19.79
C GLY A 307 22.23 4.69 -19.86
N SER A 308 21.03 4.16 -20.05
CA SER A 308 20.74 2.74 -20.25
C SER A 308 19.32 2.56 -20.81
N SER A 309 19.02 1.38 -21.32
CA SER A 309 17.68 1.04 -21.80
C SER A 309 16.96 0.16 -20.79
N GLY A 310 15.69 0.42 -20.57
CA GLY A 310 14.86 -0.41 -19.73
C GLY A 310 13.45 0.18 -19.57
N VAL A 311 12.47 -0.71 -19.53
CA VAL A 311 11.06 -0.35 -19.34
C VAL A 311 10.48 -1.27 -18.30
N TYR A 312 9.71 -0.69 -17.39
CA TYR A 312 8.87 -1.41 -16.45
C TYR A 312 7.42 -1.01 -16.69
N HIS A 313 6.54 -1.97 -16.88
CA HIS A 313 5.12 -1.75 -17.05
C HIS A 313 4.38 -2.08 -15.76
N LYS A 314 3.43 -1.24 -15.38
CA LYS A 314 2.59 -1.41 -14.19
C LYS A 314 1.86 -2.75 -14.21
N GLN A 315 2.00 -3.54 -13.15
CA GLN A 315 1.46 -4.90 -13.01
C GLN A 315 0.17 -4.96 -12.16
N ARG A 316 -0.15 -3.88 -11.45
CA ARG A 316 -1.38 -3.75 -10.63
C ARG A 316 -2.06 -2.43 -10.95
N LEU A 317 -3.11 -2.51 -11.76
CA LEU A 317 -3.90 -1.33 -12.14
C LEU A 317 -4.93 -0.99 -11.08
N VAL A 318 -5.22 0.30 -10.93
CA VAL A 318 -6.28 0.80 -10.05
C VAL A 318 -7.64 0.54 -10.70
N PRO A 319 -8.52 -0.27 -10.06
CA PRO A 319 -9.87 -0.48 -10.57
C PRO A 319 -10.62 0.85 -10.69
N PHE A 320 -11.40 1.00 -11.74
CA PHE A 320 -12.19 2.19 -12.11
C PHE A 320 -11.38 3.45 -12.45
N GLY A 321 -10.09 3.52 -12.08
CA GLY A 321 -9.20 4.64 -12.42
C GLY A 321 -8.37 4.35 -13.68
N GLU A 322 -7.70 3.19 -13.73
CA GLU A 322 -6.78 2.83 -14.81
C GLU A 322 -7.36 1.76 -15.77
N TYR A 323 -8.31 1.00 -15.30
CA TYR A 323 -9.14 0.12 -16.12
C TYR A 323 -10.55 0.07 -15.54
N LEU A 324 -11.52 -0.24 -16.37
CA LEU A 324 -12.92 -0.34 -15.97
C LEU A 324 -13.34 -1.82 -15.87
N PRO A 325 -13.54 -2.35 -14.64
CA PRO A 325 -14.20 -3.65 -14.49
C PRO A 325 -15.60 -3.60 -15.13
N LEU A 326 -16.01 -4.68 -15.80
CA LEU A 326 -17.31 -4.74 -16.50
C LEU A 326 -17.49 -3.58 -17.52
N GLU A 327 -16.44 -3.29 -18.28
CA GLU A 327 -16.34 -2.14 -19.19
C GLU A 327 -17.57 -2.01 -20.09
N ASP A 328 -18.03 -3.12 -20.68
CA ASP A 328 -19.18 -3.14 -21.59
C ASP A 328 -20.50 -2.62 -20.96
N TRP A 329 -20.59 -2.67 -19.62
CA TRP A 329 -21.78 -2.26 -18.88
C TRP A 329 -21.65 -0.88 -18.24
N LEU A 330 -20.44 -0.49 -17.86
CA LEU A 330 -20.21 0.70 -17.05
C LEU A 330 -19.69 1.89 -17.86
N ARG A 331 -19.02 1.66 -19.01
CA ARG A 331 -18.46 2.74 -19.82
C ARG A 331 -19.59 3.63 -20.38
N GLY A 332 -19.47 4.92 -20.19
CA GLY A 332 -20.45 5.91 -20.60
C GLY A 332 -21.54 6.25 -19.58
N LEU A 333 -21.69 5.46 -18.50
CA LEU A 333 -22.70 5.77 -17.48
C LEU A 333 -22.33 6.99 -16.60
N VAL A 334 -21.05 7.17 -16.29
CA VAL A 334 -20.56 8.26 -15.44
C VAL A 334 -19.27 8.81 -16.02
N ALA A 335 -19.07 10.13 -15.93
CA ALA A 335 -17.87 10.80 -16.44
C ALA A 335 -16.58 10.20 -15.86
N PHE A 336 -16.57 9.79 -14.59
CA PHE A 336 -15.46 9.13 -13.93
C PHE A 336 -15.00 7.85 -14.64
N PHE A 337 -15.89 7.11 -15.32
CA PHE A 337 -15.53 5.91 -16.06
C PHE A 337 -14.94 6.17 -17.45
N ASN A 338 -14.90 7.42 -17.88
CA ASN A 338 -14.40 7.83 -19.19
C ASN A 338 -13.07 8.60 -19.13
N LEU A 339 -12.33 8.50 -18.03
CA LEU A 339 -11.03 9.16 -17.89
C LEU A 339 -10.04 8.72 -18.98
N PRO A 340 -9.17 9.61 -19.49
CA PRO A 340 -8.20 9.28 -20.55
C PRO A 340 -7.32 8.08 -20.22
N MET A 341 -7.03 7.86 -18.94
CA MET A 341 -6.17 6.77 -18.45
C MET A 341 -6.96 5.50 -18.06
N SER A 342 -8.28 5.46 -18.20
CA SER A 342 -9.11 4.29 -17.84
C SER A 342 -9.05 3.12 -18.81
N SER A 343 -8.01 3.06 -19.67
CA SER A 343 -7.81 2.02 -20.68
C SER A 343 -6.40 1.42 -20.69
N PHE A 344 -5.66 1.53 -19.59
CA PHE A 344 -4.38 0.86 -19.47
C PHE A 344 -4.54 -0.66 -19.45
N SER A 345 -3.51 -1.33 -19.94
CA SER A 345 -3.45 -2.80 -20.04
C SER A 345 -2.32 -3.36 -19.19
N LEU A 346 -2.53 -4.55 -18.63
CA LEU A 346 -1.48 -5.29 -17.93
C LEU A 346 -0.45 -5.83 -18.92
N PRO A 347 0.84 -5.93 -18.53
CA PRO A 347 1.86 -6.60 -19.33
C PRO A 347 1.56 -8.09 -19.47
N LYS A 348 1.93 -8.69 -20.62
CA LYS A 348 1.82 -10.13 -20.88
C LYS A 348 2.97 -10.94 -20.29
N ALA A 349 4.12 -10.31 -20.03
CA ALA A 349 5.33 -10.97 -19.55
C ALA A 349 5.73 -10.49 -18.15
N PRO A 350 6.45 -11.32 -17.38
CA PRO A 350 7.08 -10.88 -16.12
C PRO A 350 7.97 -9.66 -16.36
N GLN A 351 8.00 -8.75 -15.39
CA GLN A 351 8.79 -7.54 -15.49
C GLN A 351 10.20 -7.74 -14.93
N SER A 352 11.17 -7.19 -15.61
CA SER A 352 12.57 -7.21 -15.18
C SER A 352 12.89 -6.01 -14.30
N LEU A 353 13.95 -6.13 -13.48
CA LEU A 353 14.51 -5.00 -12.75
C LEU A 353 15.08 -3.97 -13.73
N LEU A 354 14.87 -2.70 -13.45
CA LEU A 354 15.56 -1.62 -14.15
C LEU A 354 17.04 -1.59 -13.72
N LYS A 355 17.93 -1.24 -14.65
CA LYS A 355 19.37 -1.18 -14.37
C LYS A 355 19.91 0.20 -14.69
N ALA A 356 20.54 0.84 -13.70
CA ALA A 356 21.18 2.15 -13.84
C ALA A 356 22.49 2.17 -13.03
N HIS A 357 23.59 2.60 -13.64
CA HIS A 357 24.92 2.73 -13.00
C HIS A 357 25.38 1.45 -12.27
N GLY A 358 25.05 0.27 -12.80
CA GLY A 358 25.38 -1.01 -12.19
C GLY A 358 24.49 -1.40 -11.00
N PHE A 359 23.45 -0.61 -10.66
CA PHE A 359 22.44 -0.95 -9.66
C PHE A 359 21.22 -1.59 -10.29
N SER A 360 20.67 -2.60 -9.62
CA SER A 360 19.39 -3.22 -9.94
C SER A 360 18.28 -2.55 -9.12
N LEU A 361 17.32 -1.93 -9.80
CA LEU A 361 16.23 -1.18 -9.19
C LEU A 361 14.92 -1.96 -9.33
N SER A 362 14.26 -2.28 -8.23
CA SER A 362 12.87 -2.77 -8.27
C SER A 362 11.92 -1.59 -8.35
N ALA A 363 11.02 -1.63 -9.34
CA ALA A 363 10.07 -0.55 -9.56
C ALA A 363 8.68 -0.90 -9.06
N ALA A 364 7.96 0.10 -8.55
CA ALA A 364 6.53 0.05 -8.26
C ALA A 364 5.89 1.38 -8.66
N ILE A 365 4.79 1.33 -9.41
CA ILE A 365 4.10 2.54 -9.85
C ILE A 365 2.85 2.73 -8.97
N CYS A 366 2.85 3.82 -8.18
CA CYS A 366 1.72 4.31 -7.38
C CYS A 366 1.14 3.21 -6.47
N TYR A 367 -0.09 2.78 -6.73
CA TYR A 367 -0.84 1.77 -5.96
C TYR A 367 -0.09 0.44 -5.78
N GLU A 368 0.86 0.11 -6.65
CA GLU A 368 1.64 -1.14 -6.56
C GLU A 368 2.42 -1.28 -5.26
N ILE A 369 2.91 -0.16 -4.70
CA ILE A 369 3.66 -0.17 -3.43
C ILE A 369 2.81 -0.69 -2.26
N ALA A 370 1.48 -0.65 -2.40
CA ALA A 370 0.57 -1.14 -1.38
C ALA A 370 0.51 -2.68 -1.31
N TYR A 371 0.89 -3.40 -2.38
CA TYR A 371 0.84 -4.86 -2.45
C TYR A 371 2.10 -5.52 -1.86
N PRO A 372 2.05 -6.09 -0.64
CA PRO A 372 3.24 -6.62 0.03
C PRO A 372 3.93 -7.72 -0.77
N GLY A 373 3.15 -8.67 -1.32
CA GLY A 373 3.66 -9.79 -2.08
C GLY A 373 4.35 -9.39 -3.38
N LEU A 374 3.79 -8.42 -4.15
CA LEU A 374 4.39 -7.90 -5.37
C LEU A 374 5.73 -7.22 -5.07
N VAL A 375 5.75 -6.32 -4.09
CA VAL A 375 6.95 -5.57 -3.73
C VAL A 375 8.04 -6.50 -3.21
N ARG A 376 7.68 -7.49 -2.38
CA ARG A 376 8.60 -8.53 -1.90
C ARG A 376 9.26 -9.29 -3.06
N GLU A 377 8.46 -9.75 -4.02
CA GLU A 377 8.96 -10.51 -5.16
C GLU A 377 9.93 -9.69 -6.01
N MET A 378 9.56 -8.46 -6.35
CA MET A 378 10.37 -7.56 -7.17
C MET A 378 11.66 -7.14 -6.45
N SER A 379 11.64 -6.98 -5.11
CA SER A 379 12.79 -6.49 -4.35
C SER A 379 13.83 -7.55 -3.99
N ARG A 380 13.55 -8.85 -4.16
CA ARG A 380 14.48 -9.94 -3.75
C ARG A 380 15.86 -9.82 -4.38
N ASN A 381 15.90 -9.47 -5.66
CA ASN A 381 17.13 -9.38 -6.44
C ASN A 381 17.53 -7.92 -6.76
N ALA A 382 16.91 -6.96 -6.09
CA ALA A 382 17.20 -5.55 -6.28
C ALA A 382 18.23 -5.05 -5.25
N ASP A 383 19.06 -4.10 -5.64
CA ASP A 383 19.94 -3.35 -4.74
C ASP A 383 19.17 -2.24 -4.02
N ILE A 384 18.23 -1.61 -4.71
CA ILE A 384 17.46 -0.44 -4.26
C ILE A 384 16.02 -0.60 -4.76
N MET A 385 15.06 -0.13 -3.98
CA MET A 385 13.65 -0.03 -4.37
C MET A 385 13.34 1.38 -4.89
N LEU A 386 12.44 1.45 -5.86
CA LEU A 386 11.94 2.69 -6.44
C LEU A 386 10.41 2.66 -6.48
N THR A 387 9.78 3.74 -6.07
CA THR A 387 8.35 3.95 -6.32
C THR A 387 8.11 5.35 -6.86
N VAL A 388 7.24 5.46 -7.84
CA VAL A 388 6.77 6.75 -8.34
C VAL A 388 5.26 6.83 -8.26
N SER A 389 4.72 8.01 -8.00
CA SER A 389 3.27 8.18 -7.95
C SER A 389 2.80 9.57 -8.37
N ASN A 390 1.52 9.63 -8.71
CA ASN A 390 0.81 10.86 -8.94
C ASN A 390 -0.27 11.02 -7.86
N ASP A 391 0.16 11.43 -6.65
CA ASP A 391 -0.73 11.57 -5.49
C ASP A 391 -1.72 12.76 -5.63
N THR A 392 -1.68 13.50 -6.73
CA THR A 392 -2.64 14.58 -7.04
C THR A 392 -4.09 14.10 -7.00
N TRP A 393 -4.32 12.82 -7.35
CA TRP A 393 -5.63 12.19 -7.27
C TRP A 393 -6.27 12.20 -5.89
N PHE A 394 -5.45 12.34 -4.85
CA PHE A 394 -5.89 12.31 -3.47
C PHE A 394 -6.16 13.71 -2.88
N GLY A 395 -5.76 14.78 -3.60
CA GLY A 395 -5.89 16.16 -3.15
C GLY A 395 -5.26 16.41 -1.76
N ASP A 396 -5.82 17.36 -1.04
CA ASP A 396 -5.45 17.66 0.35
C ASP A 396 -6.21 16.73 1.32
N SER A 397 -5.86 15.46 1.29
CA SER A 397 -6.46 14.41 2.13
C SER A 397 -5.39 13.64 2.92
N ILE A 398 -5.84 12.70 3.73
CA ILE A 398 -4.93 11.83 4.50
C ILE A 398 -4.22 10.77 3.65
N ALA A 399 -4.65 10.54 2.41
CA ALA A 399 -4.12 9.46 1.57
C ALA A 399 -2.62 9.58 1.25
N PRO A 400 -2.04 10.74 0.92
CA PRO A 400 -0.61 10.85 0.66
C PRO A 400 0.25 10.46 1.87
N ALA A 401 -0.19 10.79 3.09
CA ALA A 401 0.49 10.38 4.33
C ALA A 401 0.39 8.87 4.58
N GLN A 402 -0.78 8.28 4.34
CA GLN A 402 -0.98 6.83 4.40
C GLN A 402 -0.14 6.11 3.34
N HIS A 403 -0.07 6.64 2.13
CA HIS A 403 0.72 6.08 1.04
C HIS A 403 2.22 6.11 1.34
N LEU A 404 2.72 7.19 1.97
CA LEU A 404 4.09 7.23 2.50
C LEU A 404 4.30 6.20 3.62
N GLN A 405 3.34 6.04 4.55
CA GLN A 405 3.41 5.04 5.62
C GLN A 405 3.52 3.63 5.05
N ILE A 406 2.76 3.31 4.00
CA ILE A 406 2.85 2.04 3.29
C ILE A 406 4.24 1.86 2.66
N ALA A 407 4.76 2.88 1.97
CA ALA A 407 6.10 2.84 1.37
C ALA A 407 7.20 2.60 2.41
N ARG A 408 7.10 3.23 3.59
CA ARG A 408 7.99 3.00 4.74
C ARG A 408 7.95 1.53 5.21
N ALA A 409 6.75 0.95 5.29
CA ALA A 409 6.60 -0.47 5.64
C ALA A 409 7.31 -1.37 4.61
N ARG A 410 7.15 -1.10 3.32
CA ARG A 410 7.82 -1.87 2.26
C ARG A 410 9.34 -1.79 2.36
N ALA A 411 9.91 -0.62 2.61
CA ALA A 411 11.35 -0.47 2.81
C ALA A 411 11.85 -1.34 3.98
N LEU A 412 11.17 -1.30 5.10
CA LEU A 412 11.50 -2.07 6.30
C LEU A 412 11.35 -3.58 6.10
N GLU A 413 10.23 -4.04 5.54
CA GLU A 413 9.97 -5.46 5.27
C GLU A 413 11.04 -6.10 4.40
N ASN A 414 11.53 -5.35 3.41
CA ASN A 414 12.48 -5.83 2.43
C ASN A 414 13.94 -5.45 2.76
N GLY A 415 14.16 -4.65 3.80
CA GLY A 415 15.49 -4.22 4.21
C GLY A 415 16.24 -3.48 3.10
N ARG A 416 15.55 -2.65 2.31
CA ARG A 416 16.11 -1.94 1.16
C ARG A 416 15.87 -0.43 1.27
N TRP A 417 16.83 0.36 0.78
CA TRP A 417 16.57 1.76 0.49
C TRP A 417 15.42 1.88 -0.52
N LEU A 418 14.56 2.86 -0.31
CA LEU A 418 13.45 3.17 -1.20
C LEU A 418 13.51 4.64 -1.64
N ILE A 419 13.60 4.83 -2.95
CA ILE A 419 13.47 6.11 -3.62
C ILE A 419 11.98 6.31 -3.94
N ARG A 420 11.36 7.38 -3.42
CA ARG A 420 9.94 7.71 -3.66
C ARG A 420 9.82 9.06 -4.34
N GLY A 421 9.50 9.07 -5.65
CA GLY A 421 9.23 10.28 -6.43
C GLY A 421 7.73 10.50 -6.62
N THR A 422 7.23 11.71 -6.34
CA THR A 422 5.82 12.06 -6.51
C THR A 422 5.63 13.34 -7.31
N ASN A 423 4.48 13.51 -7.96
CA ASN A 423 4.16 14.75 -8.66
C ASN A 423 3.96 15.93 -7.68
N ASN A 424 3.10 15.75 -6.68
CA ASN A 424 2.77 16.76 -5.66
C ASN A 424 2.50 16.17 -4.27
N GLY A 425 2.69 14.86 -4.11
CA GLY A 425 2.59 14.18 -2.82
C GLY A 425 3.84 14.39 -1.98
N ILE A 426 4.23 13.38 -1.20
CA ILE A 426 5.40 13.44 -0.34
C ILE A 426 6.55 12.69 -1.02
N THR A 427 7.44 13.41 -1.71
CA THR A 427 8.68 12.86 -2.26
C THR A 427 9.68 12.61 -1.13
N ALA A 428 10.31 11.43 -1.10
CA ALA A 428 11.13 11.03 0.04
C ALA A 428 12.23 10.02 -0.32
N LEU A 429 13.30 10.01 0.47
CA LEU A 429 14.26 8.92 0.59
C LEU A 429 14.02 8.18 1.90
N ILE A 430 13.89 6.86 1.83
CA ILE A 430 13.54 6.00 2.97
C ILE A 430 14.63 4.94 3.12
N ASN A 431 15.19 4.83 4.32
CA ASN A 431 16.24 3.86 4.59
C ASN A 431 15.69 2.43 4.83
N PRO A 432 16.56 1.39 4.90
CA PRO A 432 16.15 0.00 5.13
C PRO A 432 15.39 -0.25 6.44
N GLN A 433 15.43 0.67 7.39
CA GLN A 433 14.69 0.63 8.65
C GLN A 433 13.31 1.33 8.53
N GLY A 434 12.88 1.72 7.32
CA GLY A 434 11.61 2.40 7.10
C GLY A 434 11.55 3.85 7.60
N LYS A 435 12.71 4.45 7.91
CA LYS A 435 12.79 5.86 8.34
C LYS A 435 12.97 6.77 7.14
N VAL A 436 12.22 7.86 7.10
CA VAL A 436 12.39 8.93 6.11
C VAL A 436 13.66 9.70 6.48
N THR A 437 14.66 9.72 5.59
CA THR A 437 15.93 10.40 5.77
C THR A 437 15.95 11.80 5.16
N ALA A 438 15.15 11.98 4.08
CA ALA A 438 14.95 13.28 3.40
C ALA A 438 13.59 13.29 2.74
N ARG A 439 12.94 14.45 2.67
CA ARG A 439 11.63 14.61 2.01
C ARG A 439 11.41 16.04 1.50
N LEU A 440 10.55 16.16 0.49
CA LEU A 440 9.89 17.42 0.11
C LEU A 440 8.49 17.46 0.70
N PRO A 441 7.99 18.64 1.10
CA PRO A 441 6.62 18.83 1.50
C PRO A 441 5.64 18.57 0.34
N GLN A 442 4.41 18.23 0.68
CA GLN A 442 3.32 18.11 -0.29
C GLN A 442 2.98 19.50 -0.89
N PHE A 443 2.53 19.50 -2.15
CA PHE A 443 2.13 20.70 -2.91
C PHE A 443 3.23 21.74 -3.15
N GLU A 444 4.47 21.40 -2.91
CA GLU A 444 5.61 22.26 -3.23
C GLU A 444 6.30 21.80 -4.52
N THR A 445 6.82 22.76 -5.27
CA THR A 445 7.68 22.50 -6.43
C THR A 445 9.13 22.45 -5.98
N GLY A 446 9.86 21.38 -6.33
CA GLY A 446 11.26 21.26 -5.96
C GLY A 446 11.92 19.99 -6.48
N VAL A 447 13.19 19.83 -6.13
CA VAL A 447 13.97 18.63 -6.41
C VAL A 447 14.63 18.14 -5.13
N LEU A 448 14.38 16.90 -4.75
CA LEU A 448 15.02 16.26 -3.61
C LEU A 448 16.29 15.54 -4.09
N SER A 449 17.44 16.08 -3.76
CA SER A 449 18.73 15.43 -4.02
C SER A 449 19.21 14.68 -2.79
N GLY A 450 19.86 13.54 -3.01
CA GLY A 450 20.44 12.73 -1.94
C GLY A 450 21.22 11.54 -2.43
N ARG A 451 21.59 10.65 -1.51
CA ARG A 451 22.30 9.41 -1.79
C ARG A 451 21.57 8.24 -1.17
N VAL A 452 21.55 7.11 -1.89
CA VAL A 452 21.04 5.85 -1.40
C VAL A 452 22.07 4.76 -1.59
N THR A 453 22.13 3.83 -0.65
CA THR A 453 23.19 2.80 -0.62
C THR A 453 22.61 1.48 -1.10
N ALA A 454 23.36 0.75 -1.96
CA ALA A 454 23.02 -0.60 -2.34
C ALA A 454 22.90 -1.50 -1.11
N THR A 455 21.94 -2.41 -1.12
CA THR A 455 21.70 -3.33 -0.02
C THR A 455 21.75 -4.78 -0.51
N THR A 456 22.45 -5.63 0.20
CA THR A 456 22.57 -7.07 -0.10
C THR A 456 21.98 -7.92 1.02
N GLY A 457 21.76 -9.20 0.75
CA GLY A 457 21.11 -10.11 1.70
C GLY A 457 19.59 -10.06 1.59
N LEU A 458 18.90 -10.90 2.33
CA LEU A 458 17.44 -11.03 2.33
C LEU A 458 16.91 -11.04 3.76
N THR A 459 15.82 -10.33 4.00
CA THR A 459 15.08 -10.45 5.26
C THR A 459 14.41 -11.82 5.37
N PRO A 460 14.07 -12.30 6.58
CA PRO A 460 13.26 -13.52 6.74
C PRO A 460 11.96 -13.46 5.95
N TYR A 461 11.28 -12.30 5.92
CA TYR A 461 10.05 -12.11 5.12
C TYR A 461 10.29 -12.31 3.61
N GLN A 462 11.40 -11.80 3.06
CA GLN A 462 11.74 -12.05 1.66
C GLN A 462 11.98 -13.54 1.36
N ARG A 463 12.51 -14.30 2.33
CA ARG A 463 12.76 -15.74 2.17
C ARG A 463 11.49 -16.57 2.30
N LEU A 464 10.72 -16.34 3.36
CA LEU A 464 9.56 -17.14 3.75
C LEU A 464 8.25 -16.67 3.10
N GLY A 465 8.16 -15.39 2.71
CA GLY A 465 6.93 -14.81 2.22
C GLY A 465 5.81 -14.86 3.25
N ASP A 466 4.60 -15.08 2.78
CA ASP A 466 3.41 -15.12 3.64
C ASP A 466 3.24 -16.45 4.38
N TRP A 467 4.07 -17.49 4.09
CA TRP A 467 3.89 -18.83 4.65
C TRP A 467 3.91 -18.87 6.17
N LEU A 468 4.77 -18.05 6.79
CA LEU A 468 4.84 -17.95 8.26
C LEU A 468 3.49 -17.53 8.85
N VAL A 469 2.88 -16.50 8.31
CA VAL A 469 1.62 -15.95 8.82
C VAL A 469 0.43 -16.82 8.41
N LEU A 470 0.44 -17.39 7.21
CA LEU A 470 -0.57 -18.37 6.78
C LEU A 470 -0.59 -19.59 7.70
N SER A 471 0.57 -20.13 8.06
CA SER A 471 0.67 -21.25 9.01
C SER A 471 0.15 -20.86 10.40
N LEU A 472 0.53 -19.69 10.90
CA LEU A 472 0.03 -19.15 12.16
C LEU A 472 -1.49 -19.00 12.16
N MET A 473 -2.04 -18.44 11.10
CA MET A 473 -3.47 -18.25 10.90
C MET A 473 -4.24 -19.57 10.91
N ILE A 474 -3.74 -20.59 10.20
CA ILE A 474 -4.32 -21.92 10.19
C ILE A 474 -4.30 -22.53 11.60
N LEU A 475 -3.18 -22.44 12.32
CA LEU A 475 -3.05 -22.92 13.70
C LEU A 475 -4.04 -22.24 14.66
N LEU A 476 -4.21 -20.93 14.55
CA LEU A 476 -5.18 -20.17 15.35
C LEU A 476 -6.62 -20.62 15.07
N LEU A 477 -6.97 -20.80 13.80
CA LEU A 477 -8.32 -21.24 13.41
C LEU A 477 -8.59 -22.69 13.84
N LEU A 478 -7.66 -23.61 13.62
CA LEU A 478 -7.79 -25.02 14.04
C LEU A 478 -7.89 -25.12 15.57
N GLY A 479 -7.04 -24.40 16.31
CA GLY A 479 -7.08 -24.37 17.77
C GLY A 479 -8.42 -23.87 18.33
N SER A 480 -9.09 -22.98 17.61
CA SER A 480 -10.37 -22.41 18.02
C SER A 480 -11.59 -23.31 17.80
N THR A 481 -11.51 -24.35 16.96
CA THR A 481 -12.67 -25.21 16.61
C THR A 481 -13.14 -26.13 17.72
N GLY A 482 -12.43 -26.21 18.84
CA GLY A 482 -12.78 -27.08 19.99
C GLY A 482 -12.66 -28.59 19.70
N ARG A 483 -12.30 -28.99 18.47
CA ARG A 483 -12.07 -30.41 18.12
C ARG A 483 -10.93 -31.05 18.93
N LEU A 484 -9.88 -30.27 19.21
CA LEU A 484 -8.74 -30.69 20.06
C LEU A 484 -9.18 -30.97 21.51
N ASN A 485 -10.12 -30.21 22.06
CA ASN A 485 -10.65 -30.42 23.40
C ASN A 485 -11.56 -31.68 23.47
N ARG A 486 -12.27 -32.02 22.39
CA ARG A 486 -13.04 -33.27 22.32
C ARG A 486 -12.14 -34.52 22.22
N LEU A 487 -11.00 -34.45 21.56
CA LEU A 487 -10.01 -35.52 21.50
C LEU A 487 -9.36 -35.76 22.87
N ARG A 488 -8.99 -34.71 23.60
CA ARG A 488 -8.45 -34.81 24.97
C ARG A 488 -9.46 -35.40 25.97
N ARG A 489 -10.74 -35.04 25.89
CA ARG A 489 -11.79 -35.62 26.76
C ARG A 489 -12.10 -37.08 26.44
N ARG A 490 -11.76 -37.60 25.25
CA ARG A 490 -11.91 -39.02 24.88
C ARG A 490 -10.71 -39.90 25.31
N GLN A 491 -9.60 -39.27 25.71
CA GLN A 491 -8.37 -39.99 26.15
C GLN A 491 -8.18 -40.03 27.66
N THR A 492 -9.07 -39.45 28.45
CA THR A 492 -9.16 -39.69 29.91
C THR A 492 -10.23 -40.74 30.14
N PRO A 493 -9.85 -42.06 30.35
CA PRO A 493 -10.77 -43.03 30.89
C PRO A 493 -11.07 -42.64 32.33
N GLY A 494 -12.34 -42.65 32.70
CA GLY A 494 -12.82 -42.45 34.08
C GLY A 494 -12.38 -43.55 35.03
#